data_46d2a6e9962aad89a92f0ed80e88169b
#
_entry.id   46d2a6e9962aad89a92f0ed80e88169b
#
_cell.length_a   1.000
_cell.length_b   1.000
_cell.length_c   1.000
_cell.angle_alpha   90.00
_cell.angle_beta   90.00
_cell.angle_gamma   90.00
#
_symmetry.space_group_name_H-M   'P 1'
#
loop_
_entity.id
_entity.type
_entity.pdbx_description
1 polymer ?
#
loop_
_entity_poly.entity_id
_entity_poly.type
_entity_poly.pdbx_seq_one_letter_code
_entity_poly.pdbx_strand_id
1 'polypeptide(L)'
;MGKESIRFLHAGDFHLERPMQDLTDIPEHLKAALVDAPWKAAEAFFEAAIVESVDFVLLSGDLLHPISTGAAGPAFLLEHFEKLAQHKIPVYWAGGTVDDPERWPEAVPLPPNVHYFSRKEVESVVFRRNGTPLATIVARSSDGRESIRSAEFQCESDGTYVIAMAHGHADRDALQSERIDFWAIGNDHNRKTLHGEAPHMRVCGTLQGRSFEEDGAHGYWTVEVDGDHDAQIVATDGDLFRYITQTLDVEDLAMGRDMREVMSKRIARLQNEHGSRHLIIRWRVELDLENTMLVGPEAIDEILGWLRREYGHGSCSVWSTQIDVLSPKTYPNKWQEEDTILGDFLRISQEHRKAQGLQLNLGPIVDSETPGTAVWQQILIDEDPAERAVALEQATLLGVDLLRGHKVDLIAPTRRFGGTRG
;
A
#
# COMPACT_ATOMS: atom_id res chain seq x y z
N MET A 1 -18.91 41.60 2.97
CA MET A 1 -19.36 40.23 3.20
C MET A 1 -18.10 39.40 3.28
N GLY A 2 -17.84 38.68 4.37
CA GLY A 2 -16.69 37.79 4.42
C GLY A 2 -16.85 36.70 3.35
N LYS A 3 -15.77 36.38 2.68
CA LYS A 3 -15.75 35.25 1.75
C LYS A 3 -16.07 33.96 2.54
N GLU A 4 -16.94 33.10 2.02
CA GLU A 4 -17.38 31.88 2.71
C GLU A 4 -16.32 30.79 2.59
N SER A 5 -16.06 30.07 3.69
CA SER A 5 -15.20 28.88 3.70
C SER A 5 -15.99 27.64 3.25
N ILE A 6 -15.31 26.64 2.75
CA ILE A 6 -15.87 25.31 2.47
C ILE A 6 -15.08 24.22 3.19
N ARG A 7 -15.76 23.14 3.59
CA ARG A 7 -15.13 21.95 4.16
C ARG A 7 -15.64 20.71 3.43
N PHE A 8 -14.76 19.82 3.03
CA PHE A 8 -15.13 18.57 2.39
C PHE A 8 -14.21 17.41 2.76
N LEU A 9 -14.71 16.19 2.58
CA LEU A 9 -13.91 14.99 2.72
C LEU A 9 -13.62 14.39 1.35
N HIS A 10 -12.43 13.82 1.19
CA HIS A 10 -12.02 13.10 -0.01
C HIS A 10 -11.55 11.70 0.35
N ALA A 11 -12.17 10.68 -0.25
CA ALA A 11 -11.85 9.28 -0.13
C ALA A 11 -12.06 8.53 -1.46
N GLY A 12 -11.59 7.29 -1.54
CA GLY A 12 -11.77 6.38 -2.67
C GLY A 12 -11.18 5.01 -2.34
N ASP A 13 -11.12 4.13 -3.33
CA ASP A 13 -10.48 2.81 -3.24
C ASP A 13 -10.96 1.96 -2.05
N PHE A 14 -12.28 2.00 -1.73
CA PHE A 14 -12.82 1.23 -0.59
C PHE A 14 -12.72 -0.27 -0.83
N HIS A 15 -12.95 -0.70 -2.08
CA HIS A 15 -12.92 -2.10 -2.48
C HIS A 15 -13.62 -3.02 -1.49
N LEU A 16 -14.88 -2.73 -1.17
CA LEU A 16 -15.64 -3.49 -0.18
C LEU A 16 -15.79 -4.98 -0.52
N GLU A 17 -15.51 -5.38 -1.77
CA GLU A 17 -15.48 -6.76 -2.22
C GLU A 17 -14.18 -7.50 -1.87
N ARG A 18 -13.11 -6.79 -1.52
CA ARG A 18 -11.79 -7.41 -1.33
C ARG A 18 -11.56 -7.77 0.13
N PRO A 19 -11.23 -9.04 0.43
CA PRO A 19 -10.88 -9.45 1.79
C PRO A 19 -9.52 -8.94 2.21
N MET A 20 -9.28 -8.92 3.52
CA MET A 20 -7.95 -8.77 4.11
C MET A 20 -7.05 -9.94 3.70
N GLN A 21 -5.78 -9.67 3.40
CA GLN A 21 -4.79 -10.61 2.88
C GLN A 21 -3.58 -10.75 3.82
N ASP A 22 -2.62 -11.59 3.45
CA ASP A 22 -1.37 -11.83 4.20
C ASP A 22 -1.58 -12.23 5.67
N LEU A 23 -2.69 -12.90 5.93
CA LEU A 23 -3.10 -13.32 7.26
C LEU A 23 -2.85 -14.81 7.45
N THR A 24 -2.06 -15.17 8.45
CA THR A 24 -1.78 -16.56 8.82
C THR A 24 -2.28 -16.85 10.24
N ASP A 25 -2.88 -18.03 10.42
CA ASP A 25 -3.31 -18.56 11.73
C ASP A 25 -4.18 -17.61 12.56
N ILE A 26 -5.03 -16.84 11.90
CA ILE A 26 -5.90 -15.85 12.55
C ILE A 26 -6.80 -16.51 13.59
N PRO A 27 -6.78 -16.03 14.83
CA PRO A 27 -7.62 -16.57 15.89
C PRO A 27 -9.10 -16.21 15.67
N GLU A 28 -9.99 -17.06 16.14
CA GLU A 28 -11.44 -16.93 15.92
C GLU A 28 -12.01 -15.58 16.33
N HIS A 29 -11.50 -15.02 17.44
CA HIS A 29 -11.97 -13.73 17.96
C HIS A 29 -11.65 -12.51 17.07
N LEU A 30 -10.68 -12.61 16.15
CA LEU A 30 -10.33 -11.54 15.20
C LEU A 30 -11.00 -11.71 13.83
N LYS A 31 -11.46 -12.91 13.47
CA LYS A 31 -11.98 -13.19 12.12
C LYS A 31 -13.15 -12.29 11.75
N ALA A 32 -14.15 -12.17 12.62
CA ALA A 32 -15.31 -11.33 12.35
C ALA A 32 -14.92 -9.86 12.20
N ALA A 33 -14.05 -9.35 13.09
CA ALA A 33 -13.59 -7.98 13.03
C ALA A 33 -12.78 -7.67 11.76
N LEU A 34 -11.96 -8.63 11.26
CA LEU A 34 -11.22 -8.50 10.02
C LEU A 34 -12.12 -8.47 8.78
N VAL A 35 -13.18 -9.30 8.77
CA VAL A 35 -14.16 -9.30 7.67
C VAL A 35 -14.93 -7.98 7.63
N ASP A 36 -15.29 -7.44 8.79
CA ASP A 36 -16.07 -6.21 8.91
C ASP A 36 -15.23 -4.94 8.73
N ALA A 37 -13.90 -5.02 8.88
CA ALA A 37 -13.04 -3.83 8.95
C ALA A 37 -13.17 -2.87 7.76
N PRO A 38 -13.19 -3.29 6.49
CA PRO A 38 -13.37 -2.37 5.37
C PRO A 38 -14.73 -1.66 5.40
N TRP A 39 -15.79 -2.38 5.79
CA TRP A 39 -17.14 -1.84 5.89
C TRP A 39 -17.27 -0.82 7.03
N LYS A 40 -16.69 -1.13 8.19
CA LYS A 40 -16.68 -0.22 9.34
C LYS A 40 -15.83 1.03 9.10
N ALA A 41 -14.71 0.90 8.38
CA ALA A 41 -13.91 2.05 7.99
C ALA A 41 -14.70 2.98 7.04
N ALA A 42 -15.45 2.40 6.08
CA ALA A 42 -16.32 3.17 5.20
C ALA A 42 -17.52 3.79 5.94
N GLU A 43 -18.15 3.07 6.86
CA GLU A 43 -19.21 3.60 7.73
C GLU A 43 -18.70 4.80 8.53
N ALA A 44 -17.55 4.66 9.21
CA ALA A 44 -16.95 5.73 10.01
C ALA A 44 -16.61 6.97 9.16
N PHE A 45 -16.19 6.80 7.90
CA PHE A 45 -15.98 7.90 6.97
C PHE A 45 -17.27 8.69 6.69
N PHE A 46 -18.38 8.00 6.39
CA PHE A 46 -19.66 8.66 6.16
C PHE A 46 -20.23 9.32 7.42
N GLU A 47 -20.05 8.68 8.58
CA GLU A 47 -20.41 9.27 9.87
C GLU A 47 -19.60 10.52 10.18
N ALA A 48 -18.29 10.51 9.90
CA ALA A 48 -17.42 11.68 10.05
C ALA A 48 -17.92 12.86 9.21
N ALA A 49 -18.36 12.62 7.97
CA ALA A 49 -18.92 13.66 7.12
C ALA A 49 -20.15 14.36 7.75
N ILE A 50 -20.98 13.58 8.44
CA ILE A 50 -22.17 14.11 9.15
C ILE A 50 -21.75 14.86 10.42
N VAL A 51 -20.90 14.26 11.24
CA VAL A 51 -20.47 14.82 12.54
C VAL A 51 -19.72 16.14 12.34
N GLU A 52 -18.83 16.19 11.32
CA GLU A 52 -18.07 17.39 10.98
C GLU A 52 -18.89 18.41 10.19
N SER A 53 -20.14 18.06 9.81
CA SER A 53 -21.05 18.92 9.05
C SER A 53 -20.39 19.46 7.79
N VAL A 54 -19.76 18.61 7.01
CA VAL A 54 -19.05 19.00 5.79
C VAL A 54 -20.02 19.48 4.71
N ASP A 55 -19.53 20.30 3.81
CA ASP A 55 -20.32 20.82 2.71
C ASP A 55 -20.65 19.78 1.65
N PHE A 56 -19.71 18.87 1.38
CA PHE A 56 -19.86 17.77 0.43
C PHE A 56 -18.79 16.69 0.65
N VAL A 57 -18.98 15.57 -0.03
CA VAL A 57 -18.05 14.44 -0.04
C VAL A 57 -17.58 14.19 -1.48
N LEU A 58 -16.28 13.94 -1.66
CA LEU A 58 -15.66 13.51 -2.91
C LEU A 58 -15.26 12.04 -2.83
N LEU A 59 -15.75 11.24 -3.78
CA LEU A 59 -15.45 9.83 -3.91
C LEU A 59 -14.75 9.56 -5.25
N SER A 60 -13.45 9.25 -5.20
CA SER A 60 -12.60 9.10 -6.39
C SER A 60 -12.47 7.67 -6.89
N GLY A 61 -13.54 6.90 -6.80
CA GLY A 61 -13.71 5.60 -7.46
C GLY A 61 -13.24 4.39 -6.66
N ASP A 62 -13.48 3.24 -7.27
CA ASP A 62 -13.18 1.90 -6.74
C ASP A 62 -13.77 1.65 -5.33
N LEU A 63 -15.03 2.09 -5.11
CA LEU A 63 -15.71 1.88 -3.84
C LEU A 63 -16.10 0.41 -3.64
N LEU A 64 -16.65 -0.22 -4.67
CA LEU A 64 -17.03 -1.62 -4.67
C LEU A 64 -17.22 -2.16 -6.09
N HIS A 65 -17.06 -3.46 -6.26
CA HIS A 65 -17.49 -4.16 -7.45
C HIS A 65 -18.93 -4.66 -7.26
N PRO A 66 -19.96 -4.06 -7.94
CA PRO A 66 -21.37 -4.32 -7.61
C PRO A 66 -21.80 -5.79 -7.69
N ILE A 67 -21.21 -6.55 -8.63
CA ILE A 67 -21.51 -7.98 -8.78
C ILE A 67 -20.86 -8.81 -7.66
N SER A 68 -19.61 -8.51 -7.31
CA SER A 68 -18.85 -9.28 -6.31
C SER A 68 -19.36 -9.08 -4.88
N THR A 69 -19.83 -7.86 -4.55
CA THR A 69 -20.45 -7.58 -3.26
C THR A 69 -21.91 -8.06 -3.18
N GLY A 70 -22.50 -8.45 -4.33
CA GLY A 70 -23.92 -8.77 -4.39
C GLY A 70 -24.80 -7.60 -3.98
N ALA A 71 -26.00 -7.89 -3.47
CA ALA A 71 -26.95 -6.85 -3.05
C ALA A 71 -26.49 -6.04 -1.83
N ALA A 72 -25.60 -6.59 -1.01
CA ALA A 72 -25.14 -5.93 0.23
C ALA A 72 -24.32 -4.66 -0.05
N GLY A 73 -23.46 -4.69 -1.07
CA GLY A 73 -22.61 -3.54 -1.41
C GLY A 73 -23.41 -2.31 -1.84
N PRO A 74 -24.23 -2.40 -2.91
CA PRO A 74 -25.08 -1.28 -3.32
C PRO A 74 -26.04 -0.81 -2.22
N ALA A 75 -26.61 -1.74 -1.42
CA ALA A 75 -27.49 -1.38 -0.31
C ALA A 75 -26.75 -0.58 0.78
N PHE A 76 -25.52 -0.96 1.10
CA PHE A 76 -24.66 -0.24 2.04
C PHE A 76 -24.40 1.21 1.57
N LEU A 77 -23.96 1.39 0.32
CA LEU A 77 -23.72 2.75 -0.19
C LEU A 77 -25.02 3.57 -0.22
N LEU A 78 -26.13 2.97 -0.68
CA LEU A 78 -27.42 3.66 -0.70
C LEU A 78 -27.85 4.14 0.69
N GLU A 79 -27.74 3.30 1.71
CA GLU A 79 -28.07 3.66 3.09
C GLU A 79 -27.28 4.90 3.55
N HIS A 80 -25.95 4.90 3.30
CA HIS A 80 -25.10 6.01 3.70
C HIS A 80 -25.33 7.27 2.88
N PHE A 81 -25.58 7.15 1.59
CA PHE A 81 -25.93 8.29 0.73
C PHE A 81 -27.27 8.91 1.14
N GLU A 82 -28.25 8.10 1.54
CA GLU A 82 -29.53 8.58 2.09
C GLU A 82 -29.35 9.30 3.44
N LYS A 83 -28.47 8.78 4.32
CA LYS A 83 -28.11 9.49 5.56
C LYS A 83 -27.49 10.86 5.27
N LEU A 84 -26.55 10.93 4.32
CA LEU A 84 -25.96 12.20 3.88
C LEU A 84 -27.03 13.14 3.27
N ALA A 85 -27.98 12.60 2.49
CA ALA A 85 -29.09 13.39 1.94
C ALA A 85 -29.96 14.04 3.01
N GLN A 86 -30.25 13.32 4.12
CA GLN A 86 -31.00 13.86 5.27
C GLN A 86 -30.28 15.06 5.90
N HIS A 87 -28.94 15.06 5.85
CA HIS A 87 -28.08 16.15 6.33
C HIS A 87 -27.76 17.20 5.24
N LYS A 88 -28.35 17.04 4.04
CA LYS A 88 -28.13 17.93 2.86
C LYS A 88 -26.67 17.99 2.40
N ILE A 89 -25.94 16.91 2.57
CA ILE A 89 -24.56 16.75 2.14
C ILE A 89 -24.55 16.10 0.75
N PRO A 90 -24.12 16.83 -0.31
CA PRO A 90 -23.93 16.25 -1.63
C PRO A 90 -22.76 15.29 -1.66
N VAL A 91 -22.87 14.29 -2.54
CA VAL A 91 -21.83 13.32 -2.86
C VAL A 91 -21.47 13.48 -4.33
N TYR A 92 -20.21 13.77 -4.60
CA TYR A 92 -19.66 13.78 -5.96
C TYR A 92 -18.83 12.53 -6.14
N TRP A 93 -19.25 11.66 -7.06
CA TRP A 93 -18.63 10.35 -7.25
C TRP A 93 -18.12 10.20 -8.69
N ALA A 94 -16.80 10.11 -8.85
CA ALA A 94 -16.18 9.65 -10.09
C ALA A 94 -15.87 8.15 -9.94
N GLY A 95 -16.50 7.29 -10.74
CA GLY A 95 -16.27 5.86 -10.70
C GLY A 95 -14.86 5.48 -11.13
N GLY A 96 -14.32 4.41 -10.55
CA GLY A 96 -13.03 3.83 -10.87
C GLY A 96 -13.12 2.71 -11.90
N THR A 97 -12.25 1.71 -11.73
CA THR A 97 -12.18 0.55 -12.64
C THR A 97 -13.24 -0.51 -12.33
N VAL A 98 -13.64 -0.64 -11.05
CA VAL A 98 -14.58 -1.68 -10.61
C VAL A 98 -16.01 -1.19 -10.46
N ASP A 99 -16.21 0.08 -10.19
CA ASP A 99 -17.51 0.75 -10.02
C ASP A 99 -17.82 1.69 -11.20
N ASP A 100 -17.82 1.15 -12.40
CA ASP A 100 -18.20 1.86 -13.62
C ASP A 100 -19.68 2.31 -13.54
N PRO A 101 -20.00 3.61 -13.74
CA PRO A 101 -21.38 4.10 -13.71
C PRO A 101 -22.34 3.33 -14.64
N GLU A 102 -21.84 2.83 -15.77
CA GLU A 102 -22.66 2.05 -16.72
C GLU A 102 -23.02 0.64 -16.17
N ARG A 103 -22.34 0.19 -15.13
CA ARG A 103 -22.58 -1.11 -14.46
C ARG A 103 -23.34 -1.00 -13.15
N TRP A 104 -23.65 0.23 -12.72
CA TRP A 104 -24.47 0.40 -11.51
C TRP A 104 -25.85 -0.20 -11.71
N PRO A 105 -26.39 -1.00 -10.75
CA PRO A 105 -27.66 -1.69 -10.92
C PRO A 105 -28.83 -0.70 -11.06
N GLU A 106 -29.55 -0.75 -12.17
CA GLU A 106 -30.76 0.09 -12.39
C GLU A 106 -31.83 -0.07 -11.31
N ALA A 107 -31.87 -1.26 -10.67
CA ALA A 107 -32.77 -1.55 -9.57
C ALA A 107 -32.45 -0.78 -8.28
N VAL A 108 -31.29 -0.14 -8.19
CA VAL A 108 -30.81 0.62 -7.03
C VAL A 108 -30.60 2.08 -7.44
N PRO A 109 -31.70 2.88 -7.52
CA PRO A 109 -31.58 4.28 -7.92
C PRO A 109 -30.79 5.06 -6.87
N LEU A 110 -29.83 5.87 -7.31
CA LEU A 110 -29.08 6.75 -6.43
C LEU A 110 -29.96 7.90 -5.94
N PRO A 111 -29.82 8.34 -4.68
CA PRO A 111 -30.56 9.47 -4.15
C PRO A 111 -30.12 10.80 -4.81
N PRO A 112 -30.96 11.83 -4.82
CA PRO A 112 -30.75 13.05 -5.59
C PRO A 112 -29.56 13.91 -5.13
N ASN A 113 -28.99 13.63 -3.96
CA ASN A 113 -27.77 14.29 -3.48
C ASN A 113 -26.48 13.67 -4.05
N VAL A 114 -26.57 12.57 -4.83
CA VAL A 114 -25.42 11.91 -5.45
C VAL A 114 -25.31 12.33 -6.91
N HIS A 115 -24.21 12.94 -7.27
CA HIS A 115 -23.80 13.16 -8.65
C HIS A 115 -22.73 12.13 -9.02
N TYR A 116 -23.11 11.18 -9.89
CA TYR A 116 -22.23 10.13 -10.38
C TYR A 116 -21.74 10.49 -11.79
N PHE A 117 -20.46 10.88 -11.91
CA PHE A 117 -19.91 11.40 -13.14
C PHE A 117 -19.82 10.36 -14.25
N SER A 118 -20.12 10.79 -15.48
CA SER A 118 -19.97 9.97 -16.68
C SER A 118 -18.52 9.55 -16.92
N ARG A 119 -18.34 8.41 -17.59
CA ARG A 119 -17.03 8.00 -18.10
C ARG A 119 -16.70 8.57 -19.48
N LYS A 120 -17.68 9.12 -20.18
CA LYS A 120 -17.57 9.53 -21.60
C LYS A 120 -16.92 10.88 -21.77
N GLU A 121 -17.23 11.81 -20.89
CA GLU A 121 -16.77 13.20 -20.94
C GLU A 121 -16.50 13.75 -19.55
N VAL A 122 -15.67 14.77 -19.51
CA VAL A 122 -15.42 15.51 -18.28
C VAL A 122 -16.62 16.45 -18.05
N GLU A 123 -17.22 16.35 -16.89
CA GLU A 123 -18.36 17.17 -16.47
C GLU A 123 -17.90 18.20 -15.44
N SER A 124 -18.62 19.34 -15.39
CA SER A 124 -18.41 20.39 -14.41
C SER A 124 -19.70 20.66 -13.64
N VAL A 125 -19.62 20.56 -12.31
CA VAL A 125 -20.74 20.80 -11.40
C VAL A 125 -20.38 21.85 -10.38
N VAL A 126 -21.25 22.87 -10.22
CA VAL A 126 -21.01 23.95 -9.27
C VAL A 126 -21.72 23.67 -7.96
N PHE A 127 -20.95 23.51 -6.89
CA PHE A 127 -21.48 23.46 -5.54
C PHE A 127 -21.95 24.86 -5.09
N ARG A 128 -23.18 24.91 -4.57
CA ARG A 128 -23.77 26.17 -4.09
C ARG A 128 -24.28 26.01 -2.65
N ARG A 129 -23.92 26.91 -1.78
CA ARG A 129 -24.51 27.04 -0.45
C ARG A 129 -25.46 28.22 -0.44
N ASN A 130 -26.74 28.00 -0.17
CA ASN A 130 -27.79 29.03 -0.18
C ASN A 130 -27.84 29.87 -1.49
N GLY A 131 -27.56 29.25 -2.62
CA GLY A 131 -27.52 29.91 -3.94
C GLY A 131 -26.18 30.52 -4.31
N THR A 132 -25.25 30.72 -3.37
CA THR A 132 -23.92 31.26 -3.63
C THR A 132 -23.00 30.14 -4.17
N PRO A 133 -22.35 30.31 -5.33
CA PRO A 133 -21.38 29.36 -5.86
C PRO A 133 -20.09 29.43 -5.02
N LEU A 134 -19.57 28.31 -4.55
CA LEU A 134 -18.40 28.24 -3.70
C LEU A 134 -17.29 27.34 -4.28
N ALA A 135 -17.66 26.23 -4.89
CA ALA A 135 -16.70 25.33 -5.52
C ALA A 135 -17.21 24.84 -6.87
N THR A 136 -16.29 24.56 -7.77
CA THR A 136 -16.57 23.89 -9.06
C THR A 136 -15.85 22.55 -9.08
N ILE A 137 -16.61 21.46 -9.17
CA ILE A 137 -16.10 20.09 -9.26
C ILE A 137 -16.05 19.71 -10.73
N VAL A 138 -14.85 19.43 -11.23
CA VAL A 138 -14.60 18.98 -12.61
C VAL A 138 -14.15 17.55 -12.57
N ALA A 139 -14.96 16.63 -13.09
CA ALA A 139 -14.65 15.21 -12.92
C ALA A 139 -15.11 14.35 -14.11
N ARG A 140 -14.50 13.18 -14.19
CA ARG A 140 -14.89 12.10 -15.07
C ARG A 140 -14.59 10.78 -14.39
N SER A 141 -15.49 9.80 -14.50
CA SER A 141 -15.21 8.41 -14.13
C SER A 141 -14.14 7.81 -15.04
N SER A 142 -13.41 6.81 -14.53
CA SER A 142 -12.35 6.14 -15.27
C SER A 142 -12.85 5.64 -16.63
N ASP A 143 -12.12 5.95 -17.69
CA ASP A 143 -12.38 5.47 -19.04
C ASP A 143 -11.51 4.25 -19.41
N GLY A 144 -10.78 3.70 -18.43
CA GLY A 144 -9.86 2.57 -18.60
C GLY A 144 -8.46 2.98 -19.05
N ARG A 145 -8.18 4.27 -19.20
CA ARG A 145 -6.83 4.77 -19.40
C ARG A 145 -6.09 4.84 -18.07
N GLU A 146 -4.82 4.43 -18.10
CA GLU A 146 -4.02 4.40 -16.87
C GLU A 146 -3.64 5.80 -16.36
N SER A 147 -3.36 6.76 -17.23
CA SER A 147 -2.80 8.07 -16.86
C SER A 147 -3.80 9.21 -16.96
N ILE A 148 -3.88 10.02 -15.90
CA ILE A 148 -4.67 11.26 -15.84
C ILE A 148 -3.88 12.39 -16.52
N ARG A 149 -4.56 13.23 -17.33
CA ARG A 149 -3.97 14.38 -18.01
C ARG A 149 -4.75 15.64 -17.68
N SER A 150 -4.08 16.66 -17.14
CA SER A 150 -4.73 17.92 -16.74
C SER A 150 -5.43 18.64 -17.91
N ALA A 151 -4.92 18.50 -19.13
CA ALA A 151 -5.51 19.11 -20.32
C ALA A 151 -6.95 18.64 -20.60
N GLU A 152 -7.38 17.50 -20.07
CA GLU A 152 -8.74 16.99 -20.22
C GLU A 152 -9.72 17.64 -19.22
N PHE A 153 -9.24 18.15 -18.08
CA PHE A 153 -10.03 18.73 -16.99
C PHE A 153 -10.09 20.26 -17.07
N GLN A 154 -10.58 20.76 -18.21
CA GLN A 154 -10.72 22.20 -18.41
C GLN A 154 -12.09 22.66 -17.96
N CYS A 155 -12.14 23.78 -17.22
CA CYS A 155 -13.38 24.47 -16.88
C CYS A 155 -13.21 25.98 -17.02
N GLU A 156 -14.32 26.67 -17.20
CA GLU A 156 -14.37 28.12 -17.04
C GLU A 156 -14.44 28.40 -15.53
N SER A 157 -13.46 29.15 -15.01
CA SER A 157 -13.48 29.59 -13.62
C SER A 157 -14.28 30.87 -13.52
N ASP A 158 -15.27 30.87 -12.65
CA ASP A 158 -16.11 32.01 -12.29
C ASP A 158 -15.72 32.61 -10.92
N GLY A 159 -14.50 32.28 -10.46
CA GLY A 159 -13.98 32.70 -9.15
C GLY A 159 -14.32 31.75 -8.01
N THR A 160 -14.81 30.57 -8.30
CA THR A 160 -14.99 29.48 -7.34
C THR A 160 -13.69 28.68 -7.12
N TYR A 161 -13.59 27.96 -6.00
CA TYR A 161 -12.52 26.99 -5.77
C TYR A 161 -12.69 25.78 -6.70
N VAL A 162 -11.69 25.50 -7.53
CA VAL A 162 -11.80 24.46 -8.57
C VAL A 162 -11.16 23.17 -8.12
N ILE A 163 -11.97 22.12 -8.09
CA ILE A 163 -11.58 20.76 -7.69
C ILE A 163 -11.66 19.85 -8.90
N ALA A 164 -10.54 19.28 -9.31
CA ALA A 164 -10.55 18.19 -10.29
C ALA A 164 -10.59 16.84 -9.57
N MET A 165 -11.45 15.92 -10.02
CA MET A 165 -11.54 14.59 -9.47
C MET A 165 -11.41 13.55 -10.57
N ALA A 166 -10.51 12.55 -10.34
CA ALA A 166 -10.21 11.50 -11.31
C ALA A 166 -9.73 10.23 -10.63
N HIS A 167 -9.85 9.12 -11.35
CA HIS A 167 -9.33 7.81 -10.94
C HIS A 167 -8.33 7.31 -11.98
N GLY A 168 -7.08 7.09 -11.58
CA GLY A 168 -6.01 6.60 -12.46
C GLY A 168 -4.62 6.96 -11.93
N HIS A 169 -3.61 6.61 -12.71
CA HIS A 169 -2.22 6.95 -12.40
C HIS A 169 -1.99 8.45 -12.56
N ALA A 170 -1.45 9.07 -11.52
CA ALA A 170 -1.21 10.49 -11.45
C ALA A 170 0.29 10.78 -11.37
N ASP A 171 0.76 11.59 -12.32
CA ASP A 171 2.10 12.18 -12.30
C ASP A 171 1.99 13.67 -11.97
N ARG A 172 2.83 14.15 -11.04
CA ARG A 172 2.81 15.56 -10.60
C ARG A 172 2.93 16.53 -11.75
N ASP A 173 3.85 16.28 -12.67
CA ASP A 173 4.13 17.23 -13.76
C ASP A 173 3.01 17.22 -14.81
N ALA A 174 2.38 16.05 -15.03
CA ALA A 174 1.24 15.92 -15.92
C ALA A 174 -0.05 16.59 -15.39
N LEU A 175 -0.14 16.81 -14.08
CA LEU A 175 -1.31 17.41 -13.42
C LEU A 175 -1.17 18.93 -13.16
N GLN A 176 -0.05 19.55 -13.50
CA GLN A 176 0.12 20.99 -13.36
C GLN A 176 -0.95 21.75 -14.17
N SER A 177 -1.68 22.65 -13.51
CA SER A 177 -2.72 23.47 -14.12
C SER A 177 -2.91 24.76 -13.31
N GLU A 178 -2.94 25.90 -13.98
CA GLU A 178 -3.23 27.19 -13.33
C GLU A 178 -4.72 27.40 -13.02
N ARG A 179 -5.59 26.44 -13.46
CA ARG A 179 -7.05 26.54 -13.33
C ARG A 179 -7.64 25.60 -12.28
N ILE A 180 -6.82 24.72 -11.70
CA ILE A 180 -7.26 23.73 -10.73
C ILE A 180 -6.55 24.03 -9.41
N ASP A 181 -7.32 24.19 -8.35
CA ASP A 181 -6.80 24.48 -7.00
C ASP A 181 -6.50 23.16 -6.24
N PHE A 182 -7.29 22.11 -6.50
CA PHE A 182 -7.17 20.82 -5.81
C PHE A 182 -7.44 19.64 -6.73
N TRP A 183 -6.59 18.62 -6.67
CA TRP A 183 -6.76 17.32 -7.31
C TRP A 183 -7.13 16.25 -6.29
N ALA A 184 -8.31 15.67 -6.46
CA ALA A 184 -8.80 14.51 -5.72
C ALA A 184 -8.61 13.24 -6.55
N ILE A 185 -7.63 12.40 -6.18
CA ILE A 185 -7.14 11.29 -7.03
C ILE A 185 -7.37 9.96 -6.33
N GLY A 186 -7.93 8.98 -7.05
CA GLY A 186 -8.02 7.57 -6.67
C GLY A 186 -7.08 6.67 -7.49
N ASN A 187 -7.11 5.36 -7.23
CA ASN A 187 -6.37 4.28 -7.88
C ASN A 187 -5.10 3.80 -7.15
N ASP A 188 -4.40 4.63 -6.41
CA ASP A 188 -3.27 4.16 -5.60
C ASP A 188 -3.78 3.91 -4.18
N HIS A 189 -3.59 2.70 -3.70
CA HIS A 189 -4.13 2.29 -2.40
C HIS A 189 -3.40 2.91 -1.20
N ASN A 190 -2.20 3.45 -1.41
CA ASN A 190 -1.46 4.16 -0.38
C ASN A 190 -1.74 5.66 -0.47
N ARG A 191 -2.19 6.27 0.62
CA ARG A 191 -2.44 7.71 0.72
C ARG A 191 -1.17 8.51 0.50
N LYS A 192 -1.19 9.49 -0.44
CA LYS A 192 0.00 10.26 -0.82
C LYS A 192 -0.31 11.73 -1.04
N THR A 193 0.65 12.58 -0.70
CA THR A 193 0.72 13.96 -1.16
C THR A 193 1.68 14.02 -2.35
N LEU A 194 1.15 14.23 -3.56
CA LEU A 194 1.98 14.40 -4.75
C LEU A 194 2.51 15.84 -4.85
N HIS A 195 1.68 16.84 -4.44
CA HIS A 195 2.08 18.22 -4.35
C HIS A 195 1.42 18.89 -3.14
N GLY A 196 2.23 19.58 -2.33
CA GLY A 196 1.81 20.17 -1.06
C GLY A 196 1.19 21.56 -1.16
N GLU A 197 1.57 22.32 -2.19
CA GLU A 197 1.12 23.67 -2.47
C GLU A 197 0.04 23.68 -3.56
N ALA A 198 -0.56 24.84 -3.85
CA ALA A 198 -1.55 24.95 -4.93
C ALA A 198 -0.87 24.82 -6.33
N PRO A 199 -1.43 24.03 -7.26
CA PRO A 199 -2.56 23.14 -7.07
C PRO A 199 -2.24 21.98 -6.15
N HIS A 200 -3.01 21.82 -5.09
CA HIS A 200 -2.83 20.70 -4.15
C HIS A 200 -3.18 19.37 -4.82
N MET A 201 -2.33 18.36 -4.69
CA MET A 201 -2.56 17.05 -5.31
C MET A 201 -2.54 15.95 -4.24
N ARG A 202 -3.68 15.30 -4.05
CA ARG A 202 -3.88 14.28 -3.01
C ARG A 202 -4.41 12.99 -3.60
N VAL A 203 -3.67 11.92 -3.36
CA VAL A 203 -4.15 10.55 -3.57
C VAL A 203 -4.81 10.09 -2.27
N CYS A 204 -6.05 9.59 -2.37
CA CYS A 204 -6.82 9.21 -1.17
C CYS A 204 -6.26 7.99 -0.44
N GLY A 205 -5.78 7.00 -1.18
CA GLY A 205 -5.54 5.67 -0.63
C GLY A 205 -6.83 4.96 -0.27
N THR A 206 -6.71 3.78 0.32
CA THR A 206 -7.85 3.03 0.86
C THR A 206 -8.24 3.52 2.25
N LEU A 207 -9.48 3.30 2.66
CA LEU A 207 -9.91 3.58 4.04
C LEU A 207 -9.37 2.54 5.03
N GLN A 208 -9.16 1.30 4.57
CA GLN A 208 -8.64 0.18 5.35
C GLN A 208 -7.56 -0.53 4.54
N GLY A 209 -6.32 -0.55 5.03
CA GLY A 209 -5.24 -1.35 4.43
C GLY A 209 -5.55 -2.84 4.56
N ARG A 210 -5.24 -3.63 3.52
CA ARG A 210 -5.66 -5.04 3.41
C ARG A 210 -4.50 -6.02 3.29
N SER A 211 -3.28 -5.52 3.11
CA SER A 211 -2.07 -6.33 2.94
C SER A 211 -0.82 -5.56 3.36
N PHE A 212 0.33 -6.24 3.40
CA PHE A 212 1.60 -5.56 3.62
C PHE A 212 2.10 -4.72 2.44
N GLU A 213 1.41 -4.72 1.31
CA GLU A 213 1.64 -3.75 0.23
C GLU A 213 0.95 -2.41 0.54
N GLU A 214 -0.07 -2.46 1.39
CA GLU A 214 -0.79 -1.32 1.94
C GLU A 214 -0.35 -1.08 3.40
N ASP A 215 0.97 -0.92 3.62
CA ASP A 215 1.60 -0.74 4.95
C ASP A 215 1.36 0.68 5.46
N GLY A 216 1.04 0.81 6.74
CA GLY A 216 0.90 2.10 7.41
C GLY A 216 -0.53 2.60 7.57
N ALA A 217 -0.68 3.92 7.63
CA ALA A 217 -1.93 4.58 7.97
C ALA A 217 -2.86 4.74 6.77
N HIS A 218 -4.12 4.32 6.92
CA HIS A 218 -5.18 4.44 5.93
C HIS A 218 -6.34 5.29 6.45
N GLY A 219 -7.11 5.87 5.53
CA GLY A 219 -8.20 6.76 5.85
C GLY A 219 -8.48 7.75 4.72
N TYR A 220 -8.77 9.01 5.05
CA TYR A 220 -9.26 9.99 4.10
C TYR A 220 -8.59 11.36 4.29
N TRP A 221 -8.84 12.28 3.37
CA TRP A 221 -8.43 13.66 3.49
C TRP A 221 -9.59 14.53 3.97
N THR A 222 -9.36 15.33 4.98
CA THR A 222 -10.22 16.45 5.38
C THR A 222 -9.62 17.73 4.82
N VAL A 223 -10.42 18.48 4.06
CA VAL A 223 -9.99 19.71 3.40
C VAL A 223 -10.88 20.85 3.85
N GLU A 224 -10.28 21.90 4.35
CA GLU A 224 -10.93 23.16 4.70
C GLU A 224 -10.32 24.29 3.90
N VAL A 225 -11.14 24.98 3.13
CA VAL A 225 -10.71 26.09 2.26
C VAL A 225 -11.35 27.37 2.76
N ASP A 226 -10.55 28.38 3.02
CA ASP A 226 -11.07 29.69 3.44
C ASP A 226 -11.54 30.53 2.25
N GLY A 227 -12.07 31.71 2.55
CA GLY A 227 -12.59 32.60 1.53
C GLY A 227 -11.55 33.19 0.60
N ASP A 228 -10.27 33.06 0.87
CA ASP A 228 -9.16 33.48 0.01
C ASP A 228 -8.55 32.35 -0.82
N HIS A 229 -9.17 31.17 -0.76
CA HIS A 229 -8.78 29.92 -1.42
C HIS A 229 -7.55 29.25 -0.78
N ASP A 230 -7.16 29.65 0.43
CA ASP A 230 -6.12 28.95 1.17
C ASP A 230 -6.69 27.65 1.78
N ALA A 231 -6.05 26.54 1.46
CA ALA A 231 -6.53 25.21 1.84
C ALA A 231 -5.70 24.62 2.99
N GLN A 232 -6.39 24.21 4.07
CA GLN A 232 -5.84 23.36 5.10
C GLN A 232 -6.25 21.91 4.82
N ILE A 233 -5.26 21.04 4.66
CA ILE A 233 -5.49 19.64 4.25
C ILE A 233 -4.87 18.72 5.29
N VAL A 234 -5.73 17.94 5.92
CA VAL A 234 -5.35 17.03 7.02
C VAL A 234 -5.63 15.58 6.61
N ALA A 235 -4.64 14.71 6.85
CA ALA A 235 -4.82 13.27 6.73
C ALA A 235 -5.53 12.74 7.99
N THR A 236 -6.71 12.17 7.84
CA THR A 236 -7.46 11.56 8.94
C THR A 236 -7.38 10.05 8.80
N ASP A 237 -6.89 9.40 9.87
CA ASP A 237 -6.78 7.94 9.89
C ASP A 237 -8.11 7.31 10.29
N GLY A 238 -8.61 6.38 9.46
CA GLY A 238 -9.90 5.70 9.64
C GLY A 238 -9.78 4.18 9.74
N ASP A 239 -8.58 3.62 9.60
CA ASP A 239 -8.33 2.18 9.61
C ASP A 239 -8.54 1.55 11.00
N LEU A 240 -9.16 0.36 11.04
CA LEU A 240 -9.34 -0.44 12.25
C LEU A 240 -8.14 -1.37 12.48
N PHE A 241 -7.62 -1.92 11.40
CA PHE A 241 -6.44 -2.78 11.39
C PHE A 241 -5.34 -2.10 10.59
N ARG A 242 -4.16 -2.03 11.17
CA ARG A 242 -2.99 -1.43 10.51
C ARG A 242 -1.92 -2.48 10.27
N TYR A 243 -1.56 -2.66 9.01
CA TYR A 243 -0.42 -3.46 8.62
C TYR A 243 0.87 -2.70 8.87
N ILE A 244 1.84 -3.36 9.47
CA ILE A 244 3.13 -2.75 9.80
C ILE A 244 4.26 -3.75 9.54
N THR A 245 5.22 -3.37 8.71
CA THR A 245 6.46 -4.11 8.58
C THR A 245 7.49 -3.54 9.56
N GLN A 246 7.93 -4.34 10.52
CA GLN A 246 8.97 -3.96 11.48
C GLN A 246 10.29 -4.65 11.14
N THR A 247 11.33 -3.86 10.94
CA THR A 247 12.69 -4.36 10.78
C THR A 247 13.43 -4.24 12.10
N LEU A 248 14.05 -5.34 12.53
CA LEU A 248 15.04 -5.38 13.62
C LEU A 248 16.39 -5.59 12.96
N ASP A 249 17.29 -4.66 13.13
CA ASP A 249 18.65 -4.75 12.60
C ASP A 249 19.61 -5.42 13.57
N VAL A 250 20.84 -5.65 13.11
CA VAL A 250 21.89 -6.30 13.90
C VAL A 250 22.22 -5.51 15.19
N GLU A 251 22.09 -4.17 15.14
CA GLU A 251 22.36 -3.31 16.29
C GLU A 251 21.28 -3.43 17.36
N ASP A 252 20.01 -3.61 16.95
CA ASP A 252 18.90 -3.88 17.87
C ASP A 252 19.13 -5.16 18.67
N LEU A 253 19.78 -6.17 18.08
CA LEU A 253 20.02 -7.50 18.65
C LEU A 253 21.44 -7.67 19.21
N ALA A 254 22.31 -6.67 19.06
CA ALA A 254 23.68 -6.69 19.56
C ALA A 254 23.74 -6.77 21.09
N MET A 255 24.86 -7.28 21.61
CA MET A 255 25.15 -7.40 23.03
C MET A 255 24.28 -8.41 23.82
N GLY A 256 23.85 -9.50 23.18
CA GLY A 256 23.11 -10.59 23.84
C GLY A 256 21.72 -10.18 24.34
N ARG A 257 21.11 -9.16 23.73
CA ARG A 257 19.72 -8.81 24.01
C ARG A 257 18.79 -9.93 23.54
N ASP A 258 17.85 -10.29 24.40
CA ASP A 258 16.81 -11.24 24.04
C ASP A 258 15.89 -10.62 22.98
N MET A 259 15.72 -11.30 21.83
CA MET A 259 14.83 -10.88 20.76
C MET A 259 13.41 -10.59 21.26
N ARG A 260 12.91 -11.36 22.24
CA ARG A 260 11.62 -11.14 22.87
C ARG A 260 11.54 -9.79 23.58
N GLU A 261 12.61 -9.39 24.26
CA GLU A 261 12.66 -8.09 24.94
C GLU A 261 12.64 -6.93 23.95
N VAL A 262 13.40 -7.05 22.85
CA VAL A 262 13.44 -6.04 21.79
C VAL A 262 12.08 -5.92 21.11
N MET A 263 11.45 -7.05 20.74
CA MET A 263 10.13 -7.07 20.12
C MET A 263 9.06 -6.51 21.06
N SER A 264 9.11 -6.84 22.35
CA SER A 264 8.18 -6.29 23.35
C SER A 264 8.23 -4.77 23.43
N LYS A 265 9.44 -4.20 23.48
CA LYS A 265 9.64 -2.74 23.50
C LYS A 265 9.12 -2.09 22.21
N ARG A 266 9.36 -2.74 21.08
CA ARG A 266 8.86 -2.24 19.79
C ARG A 266 7.34 -2.26 19.74
N ILE A 267 6.69 -3.34 20.19
CA ILE A 267 5.22 -3.46 20.27
C ILE A 267 4.65 -2.38 21.19
N ALA A 268 5.21 -2.18 22.37
CA ALA A 268 4.74 -1.17 23.31
C ALA A 268 4.80 0.24 22.69
N ARG A 269 5.86 0.54 21.95
CA ARG A 269 5.98 1.80 21.19
C ARG A 269 4.89 1.92 20.13
N LEU A 270 4.70 0.88 19.30
CA LEU A 270 3.68 0.87 18.25
C LEU A 270 2.25 1.03 18.81
N GLN A 271 1.92 0.38 19.94
CA GLN A 271 0.63 0.55 20.60
C GLN A 271 0.43 1.99 21.07
N ASN A 272 1.46 2.66 21.58
CA ASN A 272 1.38 4.07 21.95
C ASN A 272 1.23 5.00 20.74
N GLU A 273 1.91 4.70 19.62
CA GLU A 273 1.87 5.49 18.39
C GLU A 273 0.53 5.34 17.64
N HIS A 274 -0.09 4.17 17.68
CA HIS A 274 -1.28 3.86 16.88
C HIS A 274 -2.59 3.79 17.67
N GLY A 275 -2.53 4.02 18.98
CA GLY A 275 -3.71 4.16 19.83
C GLY A 275 -4.57 2.89 19.92
N SER A 276 -5.88 3.02 19.62
CA SER A 276 -6.86 1.94 19.77
C SER A 276 -6.95 0.97 18.58
N ARG A 277 -6.04 1.03 17.62
CA ARG A 277 -6.07 0.17 16.43
C ARG A 277 -5.54 -1.22 16.72
N HIS A 278 -6.09 -2.20 16.03
CA HIS A 278 -5.44 -3.50 15.91
C HIS A 278 -4.24 -3.40 14.98
N LEU A 279 -3.13 -4.07 15.32
CA LEU A 279 -1.93 -4.08 14.51
C LEU A 279 -1.68 -5.47 13.94
N ILE A 280 -1.35 -5.54 12.65
CA ILE A 280 -0.94 -6.76 11.96
C ILE A 280 0.53 -6.56 11.61
N ILE A 281 1.42 -7.33 12.23
CA ILE A 281 2.86 -7.10 12.11
C ILE A 281 3.54 -8.24 11.36
N ARG A 282 4.35 -7.85 10.38
CA ARG A 282 5.38 -8.68 9.78
C ARG A 282 6.74 -8.22 10.29
N TRP A 283 7.51 -9.15 10.86
CA TRP A 283 8.85 -8.89 11.34
C TRP A 283 9.88 -9.24 10.28
N ARG A 284 10.85 -8.36 10.07
CA ARG A 284 12.06 -8.60 9.32
C ARG A 284 13.23 -8.50 10.26
N VAL A 285 13.96 -9.60 10.45
CA VAL A 285 15.05 -9.68 11.42
C VAL A 285 16.34 -9.83 10.65
N GLU A 286 17.19 -8.79 10.69
CA GLU A 286 18.55 -8.83 10.15
C GLU A 286 19.47 -9.37 11.23
N LEU A 287 20.03 -10.55 11.00
CA LEU A 287 21.00 -11.17 11.89
C LEU A 287 22.39 -11.14 11.25
N ASP A 288 23.43 -11.01 12.05
CA ASP A 288 24.77 -11.34 11.57
C ASP A 288 24.88 -12.87 11.34
N LEU A 289 25.91 -13.28 10.60
CA LEU A 289 26.10 -14.69 10.25
C LEU A 289 26.35 -15.58 11.47
N GLU A 290 26.89 -15.05 12.56
CA GLU A 290 27.14 -15.82 13.78
C GLU A 290 25.80 -16.06 14.52
N ASN A 291 24.94 -15.08 14.58
CA ASN A 291 23.63 -15.15 15.24
C ASN A 291 22.56 -15.84 14.38
N THR A 292 22.64 -15.78 13.04
CA THR A 292 21.73 -16.54 12.15
C THR A 292 21.78 -18.03 12.41
N MET A 293 22.93 -18.56 12.84
CA MET A 293 23.09 -19.98 13.19
C MET A 293 22.41 -20.39 14.49
N LEU A 294 22.16 -19.42 15.38
CA LEU A 294 21.53 -19.68 16.69
C LEU A 294 20.00 -19.63 16.61
N VAL A 295 19.44 -19.09 15.51
CA VAL A 295 18.01 -18.88 15.33
C VAL A 295 17.49 -19.85 14.26
N GLY A 296 17.27 -21.11 14.66
CA GLY A 296 16.63 -22.11 13.80
C GLY A 296 15.14 -21.88 13.63
N PRO A 297 14.50 -22.55 12.63
CA PRO A 297 13.05 -22.42 12.39
C PRO A 297 12.20 -22.65 13.64
N GLU A 298 12.53 -23.63 14.46
CA GLU A 298 11.82 -23.96 15.70
C GLU A 298 11.82 -22.79 16.70
N ALA A 299 12.96 -22.07 16.81
CA ALA A 299 13.06 -20.90 17.68
C ALA A 299 12.20 -19.73 17.16
N ILE A 300 12.15 -19.55 15.85
CA ILE A 300 11.28 -18.54 15.20
C ILE A 300 9.82 -18.86 15.46
N ASP A 301 9.40 -20.12 15.27
CA ASP A 301 8.01 -20.54 15.54
C ASP A 301 7.64 -20.38 17.02
N GLU A 302 8.58 -20.65 17.93
CA GLU A 302 8.37 -20.44 19.36
C GLU A 302 8.19 -18.97 19.72
N ILE A 303 9.01 -18.07 19.14
CA ILE A 303 8.91 -16.61 19.33
C ILE A 303 7.60 -16.10 18.75
N LEU A 304 7.24 -16.52 17.53
CA LEU A 304 5.99 -16.15 16.89
C LEU A 304 4.78 -16.60 17.69
N GLY A 305 4.79 -17.84 18.17
CA GLY A 305 3.76 -18.36 19.04
C GLY A 305 3.64 -17.61 20.37
N TRP A 306 4.78 -17.20 20.95
CA TRP A 306 4.79 -16.35 22.14
C TRP A 306 4.22 -14.94 21.87
N LEU A 307 4.62 -14.27 20.81
CA LEU A 307 4.07 -12.96 20.40
C LEU A 307 2.54 -13.01 20.24
N ARG A 308 2.04 -14.04 19.58
CA ARG A 308 0.60 -14.24 19.37
C ARG A 308 -0.16 -14.47 20.67
N ARG A 309 0.41 -15.23 21.62
CA ARG A 309 -0.21 -15.45 22.94
C ARG A 309 -0.19 -14.22 23.83
N GLU A 310 0.89 -13.45 23.81
CA GLU A 310 1.07 -12.31 24.70
C GLU A 310 0.30 -11.07 24.20
N TYR A 311 0.34 -10.81 22.91
CA TYR A 311 -0.17 -9.54 22.34
C TYR A 311 -1.37 -9.71 21.40
N GLY A 312 -1.70 -10.93 20.98
CA GLY A 312 -2.75 -11.19 19.99
C GLY A 312 -4.19 -11.08 20.53
N HIS A 313 -4.39 -10.62 21.74
CA HIS A 313 -5.69 -10.54 22.40
C HIS A 313 -6.02 -9.12 22.83
N GLY A 314 -7.28 -8.89 23.21
CA GLY A 314 -7.76 -7.61 23.74
C GLY A 314 -8.33 -6.68 22.68
N SER A 315 -8.73 -5.48 23.10
CA SER A 315 -9.38 -4.47 22.26
C SER A 315 -8.44 -3.80 21.26
N CYS A 316 -7.15 -3.89 21.50
CA CYS A 316 -6.07 -3.36 20.63
C CYS A 316 -5.04 -4.45 20.43
N SER A 317 -5.45 -5.56 19.81
CA SER A 317 -4.58 -6.72 19.62
C SER A 317 -3.45 -6.43 18.66
N VAL A 318 -2.30 -7.06 18.88
CA VAL A 318 -1.15 -7.03 17.98
C VAL A 318 -0.92 -8.44 17.47
N TRP A 319 -1.26 -8.69 16.21
CA TRP A 319 -1.11 -9.98 15.57
C TRP A 319 0.16 -10.05 14.75
N SER A 320 1.12 -10.83 15.20
CA SER A 320 2.34 -11.13 14.42
C SER A 320 2.04 -12.24 13.42
N THR A 321 2.14 -11.94 12.12
CA THR A 321 1.84 -12.92 11.05
C THR A 321 3.03 -13.82 10.79
N GLN A 322 4.22 -13.25 10.69
CA GLN A 322 5.46 -13.97 10.35
C GLN A 322 6.70 -13.23 10.84
N ILE A 323 7.79 -13.98 10.92
CA ILE A 323 9.13 -13.46 11.19
C ILE A 323 10.03 -13.93 10.06
N ASP A 324 10.46 -13.00 9.22
CA ASP A 324 11.40 -13.23 8.12
C ASP A 324 12.81 -12.98 8.62
N VAL A 325 13.62 -14.01 8.71
CA VAL A 325 15.07 -13.85 8.99
C VAL A 325 15.76 -13.54 7.68
N LEU A 326 16.33 -12.35 7.61
CA LEU A 326 17.07 -11.88 6.45
C LEU A 326 18.52 -12.31 6.58
N SER A 327 19.00 -13.06 5.60
CA SER A 327 20.44 -13.39 5.53
C SER A 327 21.26 -12.11 5.40
N PRO A 328 22.39 -12.02 6.10
CA PRO A 328 23.24 -10.85 6.00
C PRO A 328 23.69 -10.63 4.55
N LYS A 329 23.71 -9.36 4.15
CA LYS A 329 24.14 -8.97 2.80
C LYS A 329 25.65 -9.14 2.57
N THR A 330 26.41 -9.37 3.65
CA THR A 330 27.87 -9.49 3.60
C THR A 330 28.35 -10.55 4.58
N TYR A 331 29.49 -11.13 4.30
CA TYR A 331 30.18 -12.06 5.20
C TYR A 331 31.45 -11.40 5.76
N PRO A 332 31.92 -11.79 6.95
CA PRO A 332 33.11 -11.21 7.56
C PRO A 332 34.35 -11.38 6.66
N ASN A 333 35.08 -10.30 6.40
CA ASN A 333 36.31 -10.35 5.59
C ASN A 333 37.33 -11.35 6.10
N LYS A 334 37.41 -11.56 7.45
CA LYS A 334 38.28 -12.55 8.09
C LYS A 334 38.14 -13.97 7.55
N TRP A 335 36.94 -14.36 7.05
CA TRP A 335 36.73 -15.69 6.51
C TRP A 335 37.44 -15.94 5.18
N GLN A 336 37.74 -14.90 4.41
CA GLN A 336 38.53 -15.00 3.19
C GLN A 336 40.03 -15.33 3.51
N GLU A 337 40.47 -15.02 4.72
CA GLU A 337 41.85 -15.26 5.19
C GLU A 337 42.04 -16.65 5.81
N GLU A 338 40.94 -17.36 6.08
CA GLU A 338 40.98 -18.69 6.66
C GLU A 338 41.49 -19.73 5.66
N ASP A 339 42.30 -20.67 6.13
CA ASP A 339 42.73 -21.86 5.35
C ASP A 339 41.71 -22.97 5.44
N THR A 340 40.54 -22.71 4.88
CA THR A 340 39.37 -23.59 4.89
C THR A 340 38.73 -23.60 3.50
N ILE A 341 37.87 -24.62 3.22
CA ILE A 341 37.10 -24.69 2.00
C ILE A 341 36.21 -23.46 1.80
N LEU A 342 35.71 -22.91 2.91
CA LEU A 342 34.93 -21.67 2.88
C LEU A 342 35.80 -20.48 2.48
N GLY A 343 37.03 -20.36 3.02
CA GLY A 343 37.99 -19.31 2.66
C GLY A 343 38.37 -19.38 1.18
N ASP A 344 38.65 -20.61 0.67
CA ASP A 344 38.92 -20.84 -0.76
C ASP A 344 37.74 -20.42 -1.66
N PHE A 345 36.55 -20.83 -1.28
CA PHE A 345 35.30 -20.47 -2.00
C PHE A 345 35.13 -18.96 -2.07
N LEU A 346 35.35 -18.24 -0.96
CA LEU A 346 35.21 -16.79 -0.91
C LEU A 346 36.25 -16.06 -1.74
N ARG A 347 37.50 -16.54 -1.75
CA ARG A 347 38.56 -15.99 -2.58
C ARG A 347 38.26 -16.17 -4.07
N ILE A 348 37.86 -17.36 -4.48
CA ILE A 348 37.45 -17.66 -5.86
C ILE A 348 36.23 -16.80 -6.28
N SER A 349 35.23 -16.69 -5.42
CA SER A 349 34.06 -15.86 -5.68
C SER A 349 34.41 -14.38 -5.87
N GLN A 350 35.37 -13.88 -5.11
CA GLN A 350 35.86 -12.50 -5.24
C GLN A 350 36.67 -12.28 -6.53
N GLU A 351 37.46 -13.27 -6.95
CA GLU A 351 38.15 -13.24 -8.25
C GLU A 351 37.18 -13.21 -9.40
N HIS A 352 36.13 -14.04 -9.36
CA HIS A 352 35.08 -14.05 -10.37
C HIS A 352 34.29 -12.72 -10.44
N ARG A 353 34.09 -12.04 -9.31
CA ARG A 353 33.47 -10.71 -9.31
C ARG A 353 34.36 -9.64 -9.95
N LYS A 354 35.67 -9.73 -9.80
CA LYS A 354 36.64 -8.77 -10.37
C LYS A 354 36.93 -9.02 -11.85
N ALA A 355 36.75 -10.25 -12.32
CA ALA A 355 37.04 -10.64 -13.68
C ALA A 355 35.92 -10.25 -14.64
N GLN A 356 36.12 -9.17 -15.40
CA GLN A 356 35.23 -8.78 -16.49
C GLN A 356 35.35 -9.79 -17.64
N GLY A 357 34.22 -10.44 -18.00
CA GLY A 357 34.14 -11.27 -19.21
C GLY A 357 34.37 -12.78 -19.02
N LEU A 358 34.44 -13.31 -17.82
CA LEU A 358 34.47 -14.76 -17.57
C LEU A 358 33.07 -15.35 -17.86
N GLN A 359 33.01 -16.21 -18.89
CA GLN A 359 31.82 -17.03 -19.13
C GLN A 359 31.69 -18.10 -18.03
N LEU A 360 30.52 -18.19 -17.42
CA LEU A 360 30.20 -19.29 -16.49
C LEU A 360 30.14 -20.60 -17.28
N ASN A 361 31.04 -21.53 -17.00
CA ASN A 361 30.98 -22.84 -17.60
C ASN A 361 30.00 -23.73 -16.82
N LEU A 362 28.77 -23.79 -17.28
CA LEU A 362 27.71 -24.63 -16.68
C LEU A 362 27.75 -26.09 -17.20
N GLY A 363 28.63 -26.40 -18.14
CA GLY A 363 28.73 -27.73 -18.73
C GLY A 363 28.82 -28.89 -17.73
N PRO A 364 29.54 -28.73 -16.59
CA PRO A 364 29.59 -29.77 -15.56
C PRO A 364 28.31 -29.92 -14.73
N ILE A 365 27.41 -28.95 -14.73
CA ILE A 365 26.24 -28.88 -13.84
C ILE A 365 24.95 -29.15 -14.61
N VAL A 366 24.89 -28.76 -15.88
CA VAL A 366 23.70 -28.88 -16.72
C VAL A 366 23.95 -30.00 -17.74
N ASP A 367 23.28 -31.13 -17.52
CA ASP A 367 23.32 -32.22 -18.49
C ASP A 367 22.69 -31.75 -19.82
N SER A 368 23.34 -32.06 -20.92
CA SER A 368 22.90 -31.66 -22.27
C SER A 368 21.51 -32.21 -22.65
N GLU A 369 21.02 -33.20 -21.92
CA GLU A 369 19.69 -33.79 -22.09
C GLU A 369 18.57 -33.09 -21.28
N THR A 370 18.90 -32.11 -20.42
CA THR A 370 17.89 -31.40 -19.62
C THR A 370 17.08 -30.46 -20.50
N PRO A 371 15.75 -30.57 -20.57
CA PRO A 371 14.92 -29.63 -21.34
C PRO A 371 15.12 -28.18 -20.87
N GLY A 372 15.43 -27.29 -21.78
CA GLY A 372 15.65 -25.88 -21.47
C GLY A 372 17.10 -25.43 -21.38
N THR A 373 18.09 -26.33 -21.53
CA THR A 373 19.53 -25.99 -21.48
C THR A 373 19.92 -24.85 -22.42
N ALA A 374 19.35 -24.83 -23.64
CA ALA A 374 19.58 -23.76 -24.60
C ALA A 374 19.06 -22.39 -24.15
N VAL A 375 17.93 -22.36 -23.40
CA VAL A 375 17.36 -21.16 -22.81
C VAL A 375 18.25 -20.63 -21.70
N TRP A 376 18.77 -21.49 -20.84
CA TRP A 376 19.70 -21.12 -19.77
C TRP A 376 21.02 -20.57 -20.31
N GLN A 377 21.55 -21.16 -21.37
CA GLN A 377 22.75 -20.65 -22.04
C GLN A 377 22.52 -19.27 -22.64
N GLN A 378 21.34 -18.99 -23.18
CA GLN A 378 21.01 -17.72 -23.81
C GLN A 378 20.77 -16.62 -22.74
N ILE A 379 20.16 -16.94 -21.60
CA ILE A 379 19.95 -16.03 -20.47
C ILE A 379 21.29 -15.57 -19.86
N LEU A 380 22.30 -16.45 -19.82
CA LEU A 380 23.61 -16.16 -19.25
C LEU A 380 24.56 -15.38 -20.19
N ILE A 381 24.24 -15.27 -21.46
CA ILE A 381 25.07 -14.57 -22.46
C ILE A 381 24.71 -13.09 -22.58
N ASP A 382 23.45 -12.72 -22.27
CA ASP A 382 22.91 -11.36 -22.46
C ASP A 382 22.84 -10.52 -21.16
N GLU A 383 23.50 -10.94 -20.08
CA GLU A 383 23.38 -10.23 -18.80
C GLU A 383 24.15 -8.90 -18.78
N ASP A 384 23.43 -7.85 -18.33
CA ASP A 384 24.02 -6.59 -17.89
C ASP A 384 25.09 -6.87 -16.79
N PRO A 385 26.30 -6.29 -16.89
CA PRO A 385 27.33 -6.42 -15.86
C PRO A 385 26.87 -6.13 -14.43
N ALA A 386 25.89 -5.24 -14.25
CA ALA A 386 25.30 -4.93 -12.96
C ALA A 386 24.42 -6.06 -12.43
N GLU A 387 23.57 -6.66 -13.26
CA GLU A 387 22.73 -7.81 -12.90
C GLU A 387 23.61 -9.04 -12.57
N ARG A 388 24.66 -9.24 -13.34
CA ARG A 388 25.64 -10.29 -13.06
C ARG A 388 26.34 -10.12 -11.72
N ALA A 389 26.72 -8.91 -11.35
CA ALA A 389 27.37 -8.64 -10.07
C ALA A 389 26.43 -8.99 -8.90
N VAL A 390 25.16 -8.64 -9.02
CA VAL A 390 24.11 -8.96 -8.03
C VAL A 390 23.91 -10.48 -7.94
N ALA A 391 23.80 -11.17 -9.08
CA ALA A 391 23.63 -12.62 -9.11
C ALA A 391 24.82 -13.37 -8.47
N LEU A 392 26.06 -12.93 -8.75
CA LEU A 392 27.28 -13.50 -8.13
C LEU A 392 27.33 -13.23 -6.62
N GLU A 393 26.88 -12.07 -6.17
CA GLU A 393 26.81 -11.76 -4.74
C GLU A 393 25.81 -12.68 -4.03
N GLN A 394 24.62 -12.86 -4.58
CA GLN A 394 23.61 -13.75 -4.06
C GLN A 394 24.07 -15.22 -4.08
N ALA A 395 24.70 -15.66 -5.17
CA ALA A 395 25.25 -16.99 -5.29
C ALA A 395 26.38 -17.23 -4.27
N THR A 396 27.18 -16.20 -3.98
CA THR A 396 28.24 -16.30 -2.96
C THR A 396 27.64 -16.48 -1.56
N LEU A 397 26.63 -15.70 -1.19
CA LEU A 397 25.94 -15.85 0.10
C LEU A 397 25.31 -17.24 0.23
N LEU A 398 24.63 -17.70 -0.83
CA LEU A 398 24.05 -19.03 -0.88
C LEU A 398 25.10 -20.14 -0.72
N GLY A 399 26.26 -20.00 -1.38
CA GLY A 399 27.36 -20.93 -1.26
C GLY A 399 27.96 -20.95 0.15
N VAL A 400 28.03 -19.81 0.80
CA VAL A 400 28.44 -19.72 2.22
C VAL A 400 27.47 -20.50 3.11
N ASP A 401 26.18 -20.33 2.93
CA ASP A 401 25.16 -21.04 3.70
C ASP A 401 25.27 -22.56 3.51
N LEU A 402 25.41 -23.01 2.27
CA LEU A 402 25.57 -24.44 1.95
C LEU A 402 26.84 -25.05 2.56
N LEU A 403 27.98 -24.35 2.45
CA LEU A 403 29.25 -24.82 3.00
C LEU A 403 29.26 -24.86 4.54
N ARG A 404 28.41 -24.09 5.17
CA ARG A 404 28.21 -24.11 6.62
C ARG A 404 27.18 -25.12 7.08
N GLY A 405 26.56 -25.88 6.15
CA GLY A 405 25.60 -26.94 6.46
C GLY A 405 24.17 -26.49 6.65
N HIS A 406 23.85 -25.26 6.26
CA HIS A 406 22.47 -24.77 6.27
C HIS A 406 21.65 -25.47 5.19
N LYS A 407 20.42 -25.83 5.51
CA LYS A 407 19.45 -26.28 4.49
C LYS A 407 18.99 -25.05 3.73
N VAL A 408 19.42 -24.94 2.49
CA VAL A 408 18.92 -23.89 1.60
C VAL A 408 17.72 -24.44 0.87
N ASP A 409 16.59 -23.78 0.96
CA ASP A 409 15.41 -24.09 0.16
C ASP A 409 15.59 -23.46 -1.23
N LEU A 410 16.15 -24.23 -2.16
CA LEU A 410 16.35 -23.82 -3.54
C LEU A 410 15.05 -23.69 -4.34
N ILE A 411 13.91 -24.12 -3.75
CA ILE A 411 12.59 -24.10 -4.39
C ILE A 411 11.78 -22.86 -3.98
N ALA A 412 12.16 -22.18 -2.91
CA ALA A 412 11.53 -20.91 -2.57
C ALA A 412 11.71 -19.95 -3.77
N PRO A 413 10.64 -19.59 -4.49
CA PRO A 413 10.80 -18.68 -5.61
C PRO A 413 11.39 -17.40 -5.07
N THR A 414 12.53 -17.01 -5.58
CA THR A 414 13.08 -15.66 -5.44
C THR A 414 12.12 -14.67 -6.11
N ARG A 415 10.93 -14.52 -5.53
CA ARG A 415 9.99 -13.44 -5.85
C ARG A 415 10.51 -12.15 -5.24
N ARG A 416 11.65 -11.68 -5.72
CA ARG A 416 12.13 -10.31 -5.51
C ARG A 416 12.98 -9.85 -6.67
N PHE A 417 12.50 -10.04 -7.89
CA PHE A 417 12.86 -9.15 -8.99
C PHE A 417 11.66 -8.25 -9.25
N GLY A 418 11.55 -7.21 -8.46
CA GLY A 418 10.81 -6.01 -8.83
C GLY A 418 11.58 -5.30 -9.93
N GLY A 419 11.60 -5.91 -11.11
CA GLY A 419 11.96 -5.26 -12.35
C GLY A 419 10.67 -4.69 -12.91
N THR A 420 10.49 -3.40 -12.77
CA THR A 420 9.65 -2.58 -13.62
C THR A 420 10.00 -2.93 -15.08
N ARG A 421 9.13 -3.66 -15.76
CA ARG A 421 9.04 -3.61 -17.22
C ARG A 421 7.88 -2.70 -17.57
N GLY A 422 8.24 -1.66 -18.37
CA GLY A 422 7.44 -0.59 -18.90
C GLY A 422 6.22 -0.98 -19.72
#